data_773c9c136fc73a540afc2e35d10c63cf
#
_entry.id   773c9c136fc73a540afc2e35d10c63cf
#
_cell.length_a   1.000
_cell.length_b   1.000
_cell.length_c   1.000
_cell.angle_alpha   90.00
_cell.angle_beta   90.00
_cell.angle_gamma   90.00
#
_symmetry.space_group_name_H-M   'P 1'
#
loop_
_entity.id
_entity.type
_entity.pdbx_description
1 polymer ?
#
loop_
_entity_poly.entity_id
_entity_poly.type
_entity_poly.pdbx_seq_one_letter_code
_entity_poly.pdbx_strand_id
1 'polypeptide(L)'
;MCGQCGVLLGPTTDRNNAWEMFTKLLLLNEKRGNQSTGIASVGADGVSRTLRGVMPSTNFVQNKAYPEYMNHGSTIWMGHCRFATSKPIDFENAHPIISGDTVGTHNGYIWNDDELFKEFNLPRKAVVDSELLIALEDAGKLVEGLKKVQGPVAMAVWTCREKTFQLIQV
;
A
#
# COMPACT_ATOMS: atom_id res chain seq x y z
N MET A 1 11.91 7.96 6.10
CA MET A 1 11.34 7.48 4.81
C MET A 1 10.83 6.08 5.00
N CYS A 2 9.63 5.80 4.53
CA CYS A 2 9.01 4.48 4.60
C CYS A 2 9.73 3.45 3.73
N GLY A 3 9.46 2.17 3.97
CA GLY A 3 9.90 1.06 3.12
C GLY A 3 8.72 0.47 2.35
N GLN A 4 8.90 0.23 1.06
CA GLN A 4 7.94 -0.48 0.23
C GLN A 4 8.60 -1.70 -0.41
N CYS A 5 7.85 -2.76 -0.58
CA CYS A 5 8.26 -3.95 -1.34
C CYS A 5 7.04 -4.58 -2.01
N GLY A 6 7.28 -5.42 -2.99
CA GLY A 6 6.21 -6.15 -3.66
C GLY A 6 6.76 -7.28 -4.50
N VAL A 7 5.88 -8.22 -4.83
CA VAL A 7 6.16 -9.34 -5.73
C VAL A 7 4.95 -9.55 -6.63
N LEU A 8 5.21 -9.66 -7.93
CA LEU A 8 4.24 -10.11 -8.92
C LEU A 8 4.60 -11.55 -9.30
N LEU A 9 3.61 -12.44 -9.26
CA LEU A 9 3.80 -13.85 -9.54
C LEU A 9 3.46 -14.16 -10.99
N GLY A 10 4.42 -14.74 -11.70
CA GLY A 10 4.17 -15.34 -13.01
C GLY A 10 3.50 -16.72 -12.89
N PRO A 11 3.00 -17.28 -13.99
CA PRO A 11 2.29 -18.58 -14.00
C PRO A 11 3.12 -19.75 -13.47
N THR A 12 4.43 -19.69 -13.59
CA THR A 12 5.38 -20.76 -13.20
C THR A 12 6.15 -20.44 -11.92
N THR A 13 5.78 -19.36 -11.20
CA THR A 13 6.50 -18.95 -10.00
C THR A 13 6.25 -19.94 -8.85
N ASP A 14 7.31 -20.40 -8.22
CA ASP A 14 7.22 -21.12 -6.95
C ASP A 14 6.73 -20.15 -5.86
N ARG A 15 5.50 -20.37 -5.41
CA ARG A 15 4.84 -19.52 -4.43
C ARG A 15 5.53 -19.48 -3.09
N ASN A 16 6.05 -20.63 -2.62
CA ASN A 16 6.70 -20.70 -1.32
C ASN A 16 7.98 -19.87 -1.33
N ASN A 17 8.82 -20.05 -2.34
CA ASN A 17 10.03 -19.26 -2.49
C ASN A 17 9.73 -17.75 -2.66
N ALA A 18 8.70 -17.42 -3.44
CA ALA A 18 8.28 -16.03 -3.63
C ALA A 18 7.77 -15.38 -2.34
N TRP A 19 7.01 -16.14 -1.51
CA TRP A 19 6.55 -15.66 -0.21
C TRP A 19 7.68 -15.48 0.78
N GLU A 20 8.62 -16.41 0.83
CA GLU A 20 9.84 -16.24 1.64
C GLU A 20 10.64 -14.99 1.23
N MET A 21 10.79 -14.78 -0.07
CA MET A 21 11.46 -13.58 -0.60
C MET A 21 10.68 -12.32 -0.20
N PHE A 22 9.36 -12.29 -0.39
CA PHE A 22 8.52 -11.17 0.02
C PHE A 22 8.63 -10.89 1.51
N THR A 23 8.59 -11.93 2.35
CA THR A 23 8.76 -11.81 3.80
C THR A 23 10.14 -11.23 4.15
N LYS A 24 11.20 -11.71 3.53
CA LYS A 24 12.56 -11.17 3.72
C LYS A 24 12.65 -9.70 3.31
N LEU A 25 12.05 -9.33 2.18
CA LEU A 25 11.98 -7.93 1.73
C LEU A 25 11.22 -7.05 2.74
N LEU A 26 10.10 -7.53 3.27
CA LEU A 26 9.32 -6.81 4.28
C LEU A 26 10.16 -6.58 5.56
N LEU A 27 10.82 -7.62 6.05
CA LEU A 27 11.71 -7.52 7.22
C LEU A 27 12.88 -6.57 7.01
N LEU A 28 13.50 -6.58 5.83
CA LEU A 28 14.58 -5.65 5.49
C LEU A 28 14.12 -4.20 5.45
N ASN A 29 12.86 -3.97 5.06
CA ASN A 29 12.26 -2.64 5.01
C ASN A 29 11.94 -2.07 6.40
N GLU A 30 11.98 -2.85 7.48
CA GLU A 30 11.86 -2.35 8.86
C GLU A 30 12.90 -1.29 9.20
N LYS A 31 14.10 -1.38 8.64
CA LYS A 31 15.16 -0.36 8.78
C LYS A 31 14.75 1.01 8.27
N ARG A 32 13.76 1.07 7.37
CA ARG A 32 13.21 2.31 6.82
C ARG A 32 12.00 2.83 7.59
N GLY A 33 11.30 1.94 8.32
CA GLY A 33 10.16 2.30 9.15
C GLY A 33 9.71 1.12 9.99
N ASN A 34 9.49 1.35 11.29
CA ASN A 34 9.16 0.30 12.25
C ASN A 34 7.92 0.61 13.09
N GLN A 35 7.16 1.64 12.74
CA GLN A 35 6.03 2.12 13.54
C GLN A 35 4.72 1.43 13.19
N SER A 36 4.53 1.13 11.91
CA SER A 36 3.45 0.24 11.47
C SER A 36 3.87 -0.53 10.23
N THR A 37 3.32 -1.72 10.10
CA THR A 37 3.57 -2.64 8.98
C THR A 37 2.26 -3.11 8.42
N GLY A 38 2.20 -3.31 7.12
CA GLY A 38 1.06 -3.97 6.51
C GLY A 38 1.34 -4.50 5.13
N ILE A 39 0.46 -5.39 4.72
CA ILE A 39 0.52 -6.05 3.41
C ILE A 39 -0.84 -6.00 2.73
N ALA A 40 -0.83 -6.02 1.41
CA ALA A 40 -1.98 -6.37 0.60
C ALA A 40 -1.65 -7.57 -0.28
N SER A 41 -2.59 -8.46 -0.45
CA SER A 41 -2.54 -9.55 -1.41
C SER A 41 -3.69 -9.42 -2.41
N VAL A 42 -3.42 -9.68 -3.68
CA VAL A 42 -4.44 -9.68 -4.74
C VAL A 42 -4.57 -11.10 -5.27
N GLY A 43 -5.76 -11.66 -5.16
CA GLY A 43 -6.08 -12.99 -5.67
C GLY A 43 -6.21 -13.03 -7.20
N ALA A 44 -6.22 -14.22 -7.78
CA ALA A 44 -6.49 -14.42 -9.20
C ALA A 44 -7.92 -13.97 -9.59
N ASP A 45 -8.83 -13.91 -8.62
CA ASP A 45 -10.18 -13.34 -8.76
C ASP A 45 -10.17 -11.81 -8.90
N GLY A 46 -9.03 -11.16 -8.61
CA GLY A 46 -8.88 -9.72 -8.59
C GLY A 46 -9.27 -9.09 -7.26
N VAL A 47 -9.67 -9.87 -6.28
CA VAL A 47 -10.03 -9.36 -4.94
C VAL A 47 -8.77 -9.11 -4.13
N SER A 48 -8.68 -7.89 -3.57
CA SER A 48 -7.61 -7.54 -2.64
C SER A 48 -8.00 -7.83 -1.19
N ARG A 49 -7.01 -8.27 -0.41
CA ARG A 49 -7.10 -8.47 1.04
C ARG A 49 -5.95 -7.76 1.71
N THR A 50 -6.20 -7.12 2.85
CA THR A 50 -5.18 -6.38 3.59
C THR A 50 -5.03 -6.87 5.01
N LEU A 51 -3.79 -6.91 5.50
CA LEU A 51 -3.45 -7.06 6.91
C LEU A 51 -2.59 -5.87 7.30
N ARG A 52 -2.94 -5.20 8.39
CA ARG A 52 -2.22 -4.02 8.90
C ARG A 52 -2.00 -4.16 10.40
N GLY A 53 -0.91 -3.59 10.91
CA GLY A 53 -0.60 -3.58 12.33
C GLY A 53 0.26 -2.38 12.71
N VAL A 54 -0.03 -1.80 13.88
CA VAL A 54 0.79 -0.73 14.49
C VAL A 54 1.94 -1.39 15.25
N MET A 55 2.86 -1.95 14.50
CA MET A 55 4.01 -2.70 15.02
C MET A 55 5.12 -2.84 13.96
N PRO A 56 6.37 -3.13 14.38
CA PRO A 56 7.46 -3.49 13.48
C PRO A 56 7.17 -4.74 12.66
N SER A 57 7.80 -4.87 11.49
CA SER A 57 7.61 -6.02 10.61
C SER A 57 8.06 -7.34 11.25
N THR A 58 9.06 -7.32 12.11
CA THR A 58 9.51 -8.49 12.89
C THR A 58 8.41 -9.06 13.78
N ASN A 59 7.56 -8.24 14.36
CA ASN A 59 6.40 -8.67 15.14
C ASN A 59 5.20 -9.00 14.23
N PHE A 60 5.05 -8.22 13.15
CA PHE A 60 3.95 -8.37 12.21
C PHE A 60 3.92 -9.74 11.54
N VAL A 61 5.05 -10.27 11.10
CA VAL A 61 5.14 -11.58 10.45
C VAL A 61 4.88 -12.75 11.42
N GLN A 62 4.88 -12.51 12.74
CA GLN A 62 4.50 -13.49 13.76
C GLN A 62 2.97 -13.59 13.93
N ASN A 63 2.20 -12.69 13.32
CA ASN A 63 0.74 -12.75 13.38
C ASN A 63 0.24 -14.02 12.69
N LYS A 64 -0.64 -14.76 13.38
CA LYS A 64 -1.21 -16.04 12.86
C LYS A 64 -1.94 -15.88 11.53
N ALA A 65 -2.49 -14.69 11.25
CA ALA A 65 -3.14 -14.40 9.98
C ALA A 65 -2.15 -14.12 8.83
N TYR A 66 -0.87 -13.81 9.11
CA TYR A 66 0.09 -13.43 8.07
C TYR A 66 0.29 -14.51 7.00
N PRO A 67 0.48 -15.81 7.32
CA PRO A 67 0.65 -16.86 6.31
C PRO A 67 -0.60 -17.10 5.44
N GLU A 68 -1.78 -16.72 5.92
CA GLU A 68 -3.03 -16.91 5.16
C GLU A 68 -3.05 -16.12 3.87
N TYR A 69 -2.35 -14.96 3.84
CA TYR A 69 -2.25 -14.09 2.67
C TYR A 69 -1.45 -14.69 1.52
N MET A 70 -0.62 -15.71 1.76
CA MET A 70 0.03 -16.50 0.73
C MET A 70 -0.97 -17.42 0.01
N ASN A 71 -1.91 -18.01 0.77
CA ASN A 71 -2.70 -19.17 0.34
C ASN A 71 -3.95 -18.79 -0.48
N HIS A 72 -4.33 -17.53 -0.57
CA HIS A 72 -5.54 -17.08 -1.26
C HIS A 72 -5.41 -16.98 -2.80
N GLY A 73 -4.59 -17.81 -3.43
CA GLY A 73 -4.41 -17.74 -4.88
C GLY A 73 -3.83 -16.41 -5.36
N SER A 74 -3.13 -15.70 -4.47
CA SER A 74 -2.61 -14.35 -4.76
C SER A 74 -1.66 -14.35 -5.93
N THR A 75 -1.74 -13.32 -6.76
CA THR A 75 -0.83 -13.05 -7.87
C THR A 75 0.05 -11.83 -7.64
N ILE A 76 -0.31 -11.00 -6.65
CA ILE A 76 0.42 -9.81 -6.27
C ILE A 76 0.47 -9.74 -4.74
N TRP A 77 1.64 -9.40 -4.20
CA TRP A 77 1.81 -8.98 -2.81
C TRP A 77 2.46 -7.60 -2.78
N MET A 78 1.89 -6.70 -1.99
CA MET A 78 2.43 -5.38 -1.67
C MET A 78 2.69 -5.28 -0.18
N GLY A 79 3.82 -4.74 0.23
CA GLY A 79 4.21 -4.56 1.61
C GLY A 79 4.70 -3.15 1.90
N HIS A 80 4.42 -2.67 3.11
CA HIS A 80 4.82 -1.34 3.55
C HIS A 80 5.24 -1.34 5.02
N CYS A 81 6.36 -0.69 5.30
CA CYS A 81 6.88 -0.41 6.64
C CYS A 81 6.91 1.11 6.82
N ARG A 82 6.06 1.64 7.73
CA ARG A 82 5.86 3.08 7.88
C ARG A 82 6.85 3.71 8.86
N PHE A 83 7.37 4.86 8.44
CA PHE A 83 8.00 5.85 9.31
C PHE A 83 7.17 7.13 9.25
N ALA A 84 6.40 7.42 10.30
CA ALA A 84 5.55 8.59 10.34
C ALA A 84 6.38 9.86 10.52
N THR A 85 6.15 10.87 9.68
CA THR A 85 6.84 12.15 9.73
C THR A 85 6.03 13.21 10.48
N SER A 86 4.71 13.20 10.35
CA SER A 86 3.85 14.27 10.91
C SER A 86 2.44 13.82 11.28
N LYS A 87 2.01 12.65 10.87
CA LYS A 87 0.64 12.15 11.07
C LYS A 87 0.60 11.05 12.13
N PRO A 88 -0.54 10.80 12.80
CA PRO A 88 -0.66 9.81 13.87
C PRO A 88 -0.16 8.41 13.47
N ILE A 89 0.33 7.69 14.48
CA ILE A 89 0.70 6.28 14.36
C ILE A 89 -0.47 5.47 14.91
N ASP A 90 -1.39 5.14 14.02
CA ASP A 90 -2.59 4.37 14.34
C ASP A 90 -2.95 3.42 13.18
N PHE A 91 -3.99 2.66 13.36
CA PHE A 91 -4.43 1.65 12.39
C PHE A 91 -4.95 2.28 11.08
N GLU A 92 -5.67 3.40 11.17
CA GLU A 92 -6.25 4.06 10.00
C GLU A 92 -5.19 4.62 9.06
N ASN A 93 -4.09 5.08 9.65
CA ASN A 93 -2.94 5.65 8.94
C ASN A 93 -1.88 4.61 8.55
N ALA A 94 -2.08 3.33 8.87
CA ALA A 94 -1.18 2.24 8.46
C ALA A 94 -1.46 1.81 7.02
N HIS A 95 -0.40 1.70 6.22
CA HIS A 95 -0.50 1.18 4.86
C HIS A 95 -0.64 -0.37 4.84
N PRO A 96 -1.22 -0.95 3.78
CA PRO A 96 -1.81 -0.30 2.60
C PRO A 96 -3.07 0.50 2.92
N ILE A 97 -3.24 1.63 2.23
CA ILE A 97 -4.43 2.46 2.32
C ILE A 97 -5.49 1.91 1.35
N ILE A 98 -6.76 2.02 1.73
CA ILE A 98 -7.91 1.55 0.93
C ILE A 98 -8.86 2.72 0.70
N SER A 99 -9.27 2.92 -0.54
CA SER A 99 -10.36 3.81 -0.92
C SER A 99 -11.24 3.11 -1.96
N GLY A 100 -12.51 2.91 -1.65
CA GLY A 100 -13.43 2.18 -2.53
C GLY A 100 -12.87 0.82 -2.95
N ASP A 101 -12.71 0.62 -4.25
CA ASP A 101 -12.18 -0.61 -4.86
C ASP A 101 -10.66 -0.60 -5.07
N THR A 102 -9.97 0.40 -4.52
CA THR A 102 -8.54 0.63 -4.74
C THR A 102 -7.76 0.42 -3.45
N VAL A 103 -6.62 -0.25 -3.56
CA VAL A 103 -5.66 -0.47 -2.46
C VAL A 103 -4.26 -0.12 -2.91
N GLY A 104 -3.50 0.58 -2.06
CA GLY A 104 -2.15 0.95 -2.44
C GLY A 104 -1.23 1.34 -1.30
N THR A 105 0.04 1.47 -1.65
CA THR A 105 1.11 1.94 -0.77
C THR A 105 1.79 3.15 -1.40
N HIS A 106 2.25 4.07 -0.56
CA HIS A 106 2.94 5.27 -1.00
C HIS A 106 4.16 5.52 -0.10
N ASN A 107 5.27 5.87 -0.72
CA ASN A 107 6.46 6.38 -0.08
C ASN A 107 6.76 7.76 -0.69
N GLY A 108 6.59 8.79 0.10
CA GLY A 108 6.71 10.17 -0.32
C GLY A 108 6.13 11.12 0.72
N TYR A 109 5.82 12.32 0.29
CA TYR A 109 5.14 13.32 1.09
C TYR A 109 4.43 14.31 0.16
N ILE A 110 3.14 14.54 0.37
CA ILE A 110 2.33 15.48 -0.41
C ILE A 110 1.98 16.66 0.48
N TRP A 111 2.46 17.85 0.10
CA TRP A 111 2.29 19.05 0.91
C TRP A 111 0.89 19.67 0.80
N ASN A 112 0.23 19.48 -0.33
CA ASN A 112 -1.08 20.08 -0.63
C ASN A 112 -2.24 19.07 -0.65
N ASP A 113 -2.12 17.98 0.13
CA ASP A 113 -3.15 16.93 0.17
C ASP A 113 -4.53 17.46 0.60
N ASP A 114 -4.59 18.30 1.63
CA ASP A 114 -5.84 18.88 2.13
C ASP A 114 -6.59 19.75 1.10
N GLU A 115 -5.83 20.48 0.27
CA GLU A 115 -6.37 21.32 -0.81
C GLU A 115 -6.96 20.44 -1.92
N LEU A 116 -6.20 19.41 -2.32
CA LEU A 116 -6.62 18.52 -3.40
C LEU A 116 -7.80 17.64 -3.01
N PHE A 117 -7.89 17.19 -1.75
CA PHE A 117 -9.10 16.50 -1.27
C PHE A 117 -10.36 17.33 -1.46
N LYS A 118 -10.29 18.64 -1.16
CA LYS A 118 -11.41 19.58 -1.33
C LYS A 118 -11.67 19.84 -2.82
N GLU A 119 -10.64 20.11 -3.60
CA GLU A 119 -10.76 20.42 -5.02
C GLU A 119 -11.41 19.29 -5.80
N PHE A 120 -10.99 18.05 -5.54
CA PHE A 120 -11.52 16.88 -6.22
C PHE A 120 -12.81 16.33 -5.57
N ASN A 121 -13.26 16.91 -4.44
CA ASN A 121 -14.42 16.47 -3.66
C ASN A 121 -14.35 14.98 -3.33
N LEU A 122 -13.22 14.54 -2.78
CA LEU A 122 -12.95 13.14 -2.45
C LEU A 122 -13.33 12.82 -1.01
N PRO A 123 -13.82 11.61 -0.71
CA PRO A 123 -14.01 11.16 0.67
C PRO A 123 -12.64 10.94 1.33
N ARG A 124 -12.53 11.30 2.62
CA ARG A 124 -11.33 11.08 3.41
C ARG A 124 -11.66 10.33 4.69
N LYS A 125 -10.89 9.28 5.00
CA LYS A 125 -11.01 8.46 6.22
C LYS A 125 -9.75 8.54 7.07
N ALA A 126 -8.59 8.40 6.43
CA ALA A 126 -7.30 8.57 7.06
C ALA A 126 -6.83 10.02 6.96
N VAL A 127 -5.85 10.40 7.78
CA VAL A 127 -5.25 11.74 7.71
C VAL A 127 -3.88 11.73 7.04
N VAL A 128 -3.42 10.56 6.57
CA VAL A 128 -2.18 10.49 5.77
C VAL A 128 -2.41 11.06 4.37
N ASP A 129 -1.43 11.79 3.89
CA ASP A 129 -1.37 12.34 2.53
C ASP A 129 -1.50 11.25 1.45
N SER A 130 -1.02 10.07 1.74
CA SER A 130 -1.09 8.90 0.85
C SER A 130 -2.51 8.51 0.44
N GLU A 131 -3.52 8.78 1.30
CA GLU A 131 -4.91 8.46 0.97
C GLU A 131 -5.40 9.26 -0.24
N LEU A 132 -4.88 10.48 -0.45
CA LEU A 132 -5.22 11.28 -1.63
C LEU A 132 -4.97 10.51 -2.92
N LEU A 133 -3.80 9.90 -3.06
CA LEU A 133 -3.43 9.18 -4.29
C LEU A 133 -4.35 7.99 -4.56
N ILE A 134 -4.69 7.26 -3.50
CA ILE A 134 -5.54 6.09 -3.60
C ILE A 134 -6.99 6.50 -3.91
N ALA A 135 -7.47 7.59 -3.30
CA ALA A 135 -8.79 8.14 -3.57
C ALA A 135 -8.91 8.75 -4.98
N LEU A 136 -7.84 9.39 -5.48
CA LEU A 136 -7.77 9.88 -6.86
C LEU A 136 -7.84 8.72 -7.87
N GLU A 137 -7.11 7.64 -7.62
CA GLU A 137 -7.15 6.44 -8.48
C GLU A 137 -8.54 5.82 -8.48
N ASP A 138 -9.14 5.61 -7.30
CA ASP A 138 -10.49 5.06 -7.20
C ASP A 138 -11.55 5.91 -7.92
N ALA A 139 -11.37 7.23 -7.94
CA ALA A 139 -12.23 8.18 -8.66
C ALA A 139 -11.90 8.30 -10.15
N GLY A 140 -10.89 7.61 -10.68
CA GLY A 140 -10.43 7.73 -12.07
C GLY A 140 -9.78 9.09 -12.39
N LYS A 141 -9.27 9.79 -11.37
CA LYS A 141 -8.72 11.16 -11.47
C LYS A 141 -7.21 11.22 -11.18
N LEU A 142 -6.53 10.07 -11.06
CA LEU A 142 -5.13 10.05 -10.64
C LEU A 142 -4.21 10.87 -11.56
N VAL A 143 -4.35 10.72 -12.88
CA VAL A 143 -3.51 11.44 -13.85
C VAL A 143 -3.69 12.95 -13.76
N GLU A 144 -4.92 13.41 -13.53
CA GLU A 144 -5.21 14.83 -13.33
C GLU A 144 -4.65 15.33 -11.99
N GLY A 145 -4.85 14.55 -10.93
CA GLY A 145 -4.36 14.88 -9.60
C GLY A 145 -2.84 14.95 -9.53
N LEU A 146 -2.13 14.00 -10.14
CA LEU A 146 -0.67 13.98 -10.17
C LEU A 146 -0.04 15.24 -10.81
N LYS A 147 -0.74 15.90 -11.72
CA LYS A 147 -0.28 17.18 -12.30
C LYS A 147 -0.32 18.34 -11.29
N LYS A 148 -1.08 18.17 -10.21
CA LYS A 148 -1.28 19.21 -9.18
C LYS A 148 -0.61 18.86 -7.86
N VAL A 149 -0.24 17.60 -7.65
CA VAL A 149 0.46 17.14 -6.45
C VAL A 149 1.78 17.87 -6.30
N GLN A 150 2.03 18.36 -5.09
CA GLN A 150 3.30 18.98 -4.69
C GLN A 150 4.03 18.05 -3.73
N GLY A 151 5.10 17.44 -4.24
CA GLY A 151 5.95 16.54 -3.47
C GLY A 151 6.28 15.23 -4.19
N PRO A 152 7.26 14.49 -3.69
CA PRO A 152 7.67 13.23 -4.30
C PRO A 152 6.62 12.13 -4.08
N VAL A 153 6.35 11.37 -5.12
CA VAL A 153 5.46 10.22 -5.11
C VAL A 153 6.18 8.98 -5.62
N ALA A 154 6.16 7.92 -4.82
CA ALA A 154 6.47 6.57 -5.26
C ALA A 154 5.35 5.66 -4.73
N MET A 155 4.47 5.18 -5.59
CA MET A 155 3.31 4.39 -5.19
C MET A 155 3.20 3.08 -5.96
N ALA A 156 2.62 2.10 -5.28
CA ALA A 156 2.11 0.87 -5.87
C ALA A 156 0.61 0.79 -5.57
N VAL A 157 -0.20 0.59 -6.59
CA VAL A 157 -1.66 0.61 -6.45
C VAL A 157 -2.30 -0.51 -7.25
N TRP A 158 -3.34 -1.10 -6.69
CA TRP A 158 -4.23 -2.06 -7.33
C TRP A 158 -5.66 -1.53 -7.32
N THR A 159 -6.30 -1.52 -8.50
CA THR A 159 -7.70 -1.17 -8.67
C THR A 159 -8.50 -2.43 -9.01
N CYS A 160 -9.36 -2.88 -8.09
CA CYS A 160 -10.10 -4.15 -8.23
C CYS A 160 -11.07 -4.12 -9.41
N ARG A 161 -11.75 -2.99 -9.65
CA ARG A 161 -12.71 -2.80 -10.73
C ARG A 161 -12.08 -3.02 -12.11
N GLU A 162 -10.91 -2.43 -12.32
CA GLU A 162 -10.21 -2.47 -13.60
C GLU A 162 -9.23 -3.64 -13.72
N LYS A 163 -8.98 -4.33 -12.58
CA LYS A 163 -7.95 -5.39 -12.45
C LYS A 163 -6.58 -4.91 -12.94
N THR A 164 -6.22 -3.68 -12.59
CA THR A 164 -4.95 -3.06 -12.98
C THR A 164 -4.03 -2.89 -11.79
N PHE A 165 -2.74 -3.20 -12.01
CA PHE A 165 -1.66 -2.90 -11.07
C PHE A 165 -0.73 -1.87 -11.68
N GLN A 166 -0.46 -0.80 -10.94
CA GLN A 166 0.37 0.30 -11.41
C GLN A 166 1.49 0.58 -10.41
N LEU A 167 2.66 0.87 -10.94
CA LEU A 167 3.80 1.44 -10.22
C LEU A 167 4.03 2.84 -10.78
N ILE A 168 4.00 3.84 -9.92
CA ILE A 168 4.05 5.24 -10.32
C ILE A 168 5.13 5.94 -9.50
N GLN A 169 5.97 6.70 -10.19
CA GLN A 169 6.96 7.56 -9.58
C GLN A 169 6.93 8.93 -10.28
N VAL A 170 6.81 9.98 -9.45
CA VAL A 170 6.80 11.39 -9.89
C VAL A 170 7.70 12.20 -8.97
#